data_92f782d47d0904436b69adeada5a8c2e
#
_entry.id   92f782d47d0904436b69adeada5a8c2e
#
_cell.length_a   1.000
_cell.length_b   1.000
_cell.length_c   1.000
_cell.angle_alpha   90.00
_cell.angle_beta   90.00
_cell.angle_gamma   90.00
#
_symmetry.space_group_name_H-M   'P 1'
#
loop_
_entity.id
_entity.type
_entity.pdbx_description
1 polymer ?
#
loop_
_entity_poly.entity_id
_entity_poly.type
_entity_poly.pdbx_seq_one_letter_code
_entity_poly.pdbx_strand_id
1 'polypeptide(L)'
;MYFICTYCNAYVYDESEGDPDTGLAPGTKVVEIPDEWRCPICGQPREYMQETSEEVFTEKRTRSKKRKDGPEPEKKDLVYYRAIARELLSGLCGVHPVCDGARDRVCSGQKYGKPLGVGGAGQGNTFHANYLALHKYKLKQRVVKEHFEPDMTTTVFGKEVVAPVLGCSMSGVKASMNDAIPEADFYRGLLRGAQEFGTIGLVGNTAAVPDHLGIDMVKENSGWGIAVFKPQSQLRLLELFELAEEYDAIAIGVDLDGCGSAIWAAKGKPVYRKSPNELKELVDSTSKPVFFKGIMTLEDALAVADSGAAGVYLSNHGGRVLDNGQGVVEILPDVAAELKGKLTIMVDGAIRTGFDVLKVIALGADTAHIGRPLLRMSLAGGADAVNMYYNYVKGDLRRAMIMTGCRTIGDATQEILISD
;
A
#
# COMPACT_ATOMS: atom_id res chain seq x y z
N MET A 1 -23.01 -38.16 -17.27
CA MET A 1 -21.83 -37.66 -18.00
C MET A 1 -21.08 -36.67 -17.10
N TYR A 2 -19.74 -36.63 -17.25
CA TYR A 2 -18.88 -35.78 -16.41
C TYR A 2 -18.37 -34.60 -17.20
N PHE A 3 -18.37 -33.43 -16.56
CA PHE A 3 -17.94 -32.17 -17.17
C PHE A 3 -16.92 -31.45 -16.28
N ILE A 4 -16.07 -30.66 -16.89
CA ILE A 4 -15.08 -29.79 -16.21
C ILE A 4 -15.14 -28.39 -16.79
N CYS A 5 -15.03 -27.38 -15.94
CA CYS A 5 -14.86 -26.00 -16.40
C CYS A 5 -13.43 -25.83 -16.96
N THR A 6 -13.31 -25.65 -18.28
CA THR A 6 -12.03 -25.54 -18.97
C THR A 6 -11.29 -24.23 -18.69
N TYR A 7 -11.97 -23.22 -18.18
CA TYR A 7 -11.35 -21.95 -17.80
C TYR A 7 -10.54 -22.05 -16.49
N CYS A 8 -11.15 -22.59 -15.42
CA CYS A 8 -10.46 -22.71 -14.13
C CYS A 8 -9.81 -24.08 -13.93
N ASN A 9 -10.21 -25.08 -14.71
CA ASN A 9 -9.78 -26.47 -14.59
C ASN A 9 -9.91 -27.06 -13.17
N ALA A 10 -10.90 -26.59 -12.42
CA ALA A 10 -11.09 -26.92 -11.00
C ALA A 10 -12.54 -27.32 -10.63
N TYR A 11 -13.54 -26.74 -11.30
CA TYR A 11 -14.93 -27.14 -11.09
C TYR A 11 -15.29 -28.33 -11.98
N VAL A 12 -15.84 -29.37 -11.37
CA VAL A 12 -16.34 -30.57 -12.07
C VAL A 12 -17.80 -30.82 -11.73
N TYR A 13 -18.56 -31.33 -12.69
CA TYR A 13 -19.98 -31.53 -12.63
C TYR A 13 -20.37 -32.91 -13.14
N ASP A 14 -21.25 -33.59 -12.40
CA ASP A 14 -21.88 -34.85 -12.81
C ASP A 14 -23.37 -34.63 -13.05
N GLU A 15 -23.82 -34.80 -14.27
CA GLU A 15 -25.24 -34.63 -14.63
C GLU A 15 -26.17 -35.54 -13.81
N SER A 16 -25.72 -36.72 -13.43
CA SER A 16 -26.56 -37.67 -12.66
C SER A 16 -26.75 -37.24 -11.20
N GLU A 17 -25.78 -36.57 -10.62
CA GLU A 17 -25.85 -36.13 -9.22
C GLU A 17 -26.35 -34.69 -9.05
N GLY A 18 -26.18 -33.84 -10.11
CA GLY A 18 -26.45 -32.44 -10.00
C GLY A 18 -25.40 -31.68 -9.15
N ASP A 19 -25.73 -30.48 -8.74
CA ASP A 19 -24.93 -29.67 -7.81
C ASP A 19 -25.84 -28.79 -6.94
N PRO A 20 -26.18 -29.23 -5.73
CA PRO A 20 -27.03 -28.45 -4.82
C PRO A 20 -26.47 -27.09 -4.43
N ASP A 21 -25.13 -26.94 -4.39
CA ASP A 21 -24.45 -25.70 -4.02
C ASP A 21 -24.69 -24.60 -5.09
N THR A 22 -24.93 -24.98 -6.33
CA THR A 22 -25.25 -24.08 -7.45
C THR A 22 -26.71 -24.14 -7.90
N GLY A 23 -27.55 -24.89 -7.18
CA GLY A 23 -28.97 -25.03 -7.46
C GLY A 23 -29.31 -25.96 -8.65
N LEU A 24 -28.38 -26.79 -9.10
CA LEU A 24 -28.58 -27.75 -10.18
C LEU A 24 -29.11 -29.07 -9.64
N ALA A 25 -30.34 -29.44 -10.02
CA ALA A 25 -30.94 -30.70 -9.59
C ALA A 25 -30.24 -31.93 -10.22
N PRO A 26 -30.30 -33.12 -9.58
CA PRO A 26 -29.87 -34.38 -10.20
C PRO A 26 -30.54 -34.61 -11.53
N GLY A 27 -29.78 -34.99 -12.55
CA GLY A 27 -30.24 -35.21 -13.92
C GLY A 27 -30.21 -33.98 -14.83
N THR A 28 -29.88 -32.79 -14.32
CA THR A 28 -29.73 -31.58 -15.14
C THR A 28 -28.58 -31.74 -16.12
N LYS A 29 -28.87 -31.67 -17.42
CA LYS A 29 -27.82 -31.71 -18.46
C LYS A 29 -27.11 -30.38 -18.57
N VAL A 30 -25.83 -30.40 -18.93
CA VAL A 30 -25.04 -29.16 -19.07
C VAL A 30 -25.69 -28.17 -20.04
N VAL A 31 -26.30 -28.65 -21.13
CA VAL A 31 -27.03 -27.81 -22.11
C VAL A 31 -28.31 -27.17 -21.54
N GLU A 32 -28.85 -27.72 -20.45
CA GLU A 32 -30.05 -27.25 -19.77
C GLU A 32 -29.75 -26.31 -18.58
N ILE A 33 -28.47 -26.15 -18.23
CA ILE A 33 -28.04 -25.19 -17.19
C ILE A 33 -28.45 -23.78 -17.61
N PRO A 34 -29.11 -22.98 -16.74
CA PRO A 34 -29.56 -21.64 -17.06
C PRO A 34 -28.42 -20.71 -17.55
N ASP A 35 -28.73 -19.79 -18.45
CA ASP A 35 -27.75 -18.87 -19.02
C ASP A 35 -27.15 -17.90 -17.95
N GLU A 36 -27.90 -17.66 -16.86
CA GLU A 36 -27.44 -16.87 -15.71
C GLU A 36 -26.49 -17.64 -14.81
N TRP A 37 -26.43 -18.97 -14.92
CA TRP A 37 -25.54 -19.77 -14.10
C TRP A 37 -24.08 -19.38 -14.34
N ARG A 38 -23.32 -19.42 -13.28
CA ARG A 38 -21.89 -19.12 -13.31
C ARG A 38 -21.11 -20.20 -12.55
N CYS A 39 -19.96 -20.57 -13.09
CA CYS A 39 -19.06 -21.49 -12.42
C CYS A 39 -18.75 -20.98 -11.00
N PRO A 40 -18.98 -21.77 -9.94
CA PRO A 40 -18.83 -21.32 -8.55
C PRO A 40 -17.38 -21.02 -8.16
N ILE A 41 -16.41 -21.47 -8.98
CA ILE A 41 -14.98 -21.25 -8.73
C ILE A 41 -14.46 -19.98 -9.45
N CYS A 42 -14.85 -19.76 -10.71
CA CYS A 42 -14.25 -18.71 -11.53
C CYS A 42 -15.25 -17.70 -12.10
N GLY A 43 -16.55 -17.90 -11.90
CA GLY A 43 -17.60 -16.99 -12.39
C GLY A 43 -17.88 -17.06 -13.90
N GLN A 44 -17.26 -17.97 -14.64
CA GLN A 44 -17.47 -18.12 -16.09
C GLN A 44 -18.79 -18.83 -16.39
N PRO A 45 -19.43 -18.52 -17.54
CA PRO A 45 -20.69 -19.12 -17.94
C PRO A 45 -20.52 -20.59 -18.37
N ARG A 46 -21.66 -21.28 -18.56
CA ARG A 46 -21.72 -22.72 -18.86
C ARG A 46 -20.97 -23.16 -20.13
N GLU A 47 -20.76 -22.27 -21.08
CA GLU A 47 -20.04 -22.55 -22.34
C GLU A 47 -18.62 -23.05 -22.11
N TYR A 48 -18.05 -22.79 -20.94
CA TYR A 48 -16.75 -23.31 -20.52
C TYR A 48 -16.83 -24.73 -19.91
N MET A 49 -18.02 -25.33 -19.78
CA MET A 49 -18.18 -26.70 -19.31
C MET A 49 -18.01 -27.67 -20.47
N GLN A 50 -16.95 -28.47 -20.44
CA GLN A 50 -16.67 -29.49 -21.45
C GLN A 50 -16.68 -30.89 -20.85
N GLU A 51 -17.09 -31.88 -21.65
CA GLU A 51 -17.08 -33.28 -21.25
C GLU A 51 -15.67 -33.74 -20.87
N THR A 52 -15.59 -34.56 -19.82
CA THR A 52 -14.32 -35.07 -19.29
C THR A 52 -14.46 -36.56 -18.92
N SER A 53 -13.33 -37.26 -18.72
CA SER A 53 -13.33 -38.63 -18.33
C SER A 53 -13.69 -38.78 -16.83
N GLU A 54 -14.19 -39.98 -16.45
CA GLU A 54 -14.48 -40.33 -15.07
C GLU A 54 -13.24 -40.26 -14.19
N GLU A 55 -12.06 -40.56 -14.74
CA GLU A 55 -10.78 -40.51 -14.03
C GLU A 55 -10.45 -39.05 -13.63
N VAL A 56 -10.53 -38.10 -14.57
CA VAL A 56 -10.29 -36.68 -14.32
C VAL A 56 -11.34 -36.10 -13.35
N PHE A 57 -12.61 -36.47 -13.54
CA PHE A 57 -13.68 -36.09 -12.63
C PHE A 57 -13.41 -36.54 -11.20
N THR A 58 -13.07 -37.82 -11.01
CA THR A 58 -12.81 -38.41 -9.69
C THR A 58 -11.59 -37.79 -9.04
N GLU A 59 -10.49 -37.56 -9.77
CA GLU A 59 -9.30 -36.89 -9.25
C GLU A 59 -9.62 -35.47 -8.75
N LYS A 60 -10.30 -34.69 -9.57
CA LYS A 60 -10.66 -33.29 -9.23
C LYS A 60 -11.67 -33.22 -8.10
N ARG A 61 -12.66 -34.11 -8.09
CA ARG A 61 -13.66 -34.23 -7.02
C ARG A 61 -13.03 -34.64 -5.69
N THR A 62 -12.08 -35.55 -5.70
CA THR A 62 -11.36 -36.01 -4.49
C THR A 62 -10.51 -34.85 -3.93
N ARG A 63 -9.87 -34.07 -4.77
CA ARG A 63 -9.18 -32.83 -4.35
C ARG A 63 -10.16 -31.78 -3.80
N SER A 64 -11.33 -31.65 -4.38
CA SER A 64 -12.39 -30.74 -3.91
C SER A 64 -13.02 -31.22 -2.60
N LYS A 65 -13.28 -32.55 -2.43
CA LYS A 65 -13.80 -33.11 -1.18
C LYS A 65 -12.79 -33.05 -0.03
N LYS A 66 -11.49 -33.30 -0.26
CA LYS A 66 -10.45 -33.09 0.76
C LYS A 66 -10.39 -31.64 1.27
N ARG A 67 -10.93 -30.67 0.51
CA ARG A 67 -11.14 -29.28 0.97
C ARG A 67 -12.41 -29.11 1.82
N LYS A 68 -13.38 -30.03 1.76
CA LYS A 68 -14.65 -29.97 2.53
C LYS A 68 -14.67 -30.81 3.82
N ASP A 69 -13.79 -31.81 3.95
CA ASP A 69 -13.78 -32.73 5.10
C ASP A 69 -12.83 -32.22 6.19
N GLY A 70 -13.33 -31.37 7.02
CA GLY A 70 -12.74 -30.77 8.21
C GLY A 70 -12.37 -29.30 7.99
N PRO A 71 -12.55 -28.44 9.02
CA PRO A 71 -11.98 -27.11 8.93
C PRO A 71 -10.45 -27.30 8.96
N GLU A 72 -9.78 -27.28 7.78
CA GLU A 72 -8.40 -26.82 7.78
C GLU A 72 -8.40 -25.51 8.57
N PRO A 73 -7.50 -25.33 9.56
CA PRO A 73 -7.42 -24.07 10.25
C PRO A 73 -7.32 -23.01 9.17
N GLU A 74 -8.27 -22.06 9.16
CA GLU A 74 -8.48 -21.07 8.12
C GLU A 74 -7.13 -20.43 7.83
N LYS A 75 -6.56 -20.70 6.66
CA LYS A 75 -5.19 -20.31 6.34
C LYS A 75 -5.18 -18.77 6.29
N LYS A 76 -4.67 -18.16 7.33
CA LYS A 76 -4.52 -16.71 7.44
C LYS A 76 -3.47 -16.21 6.45
N ASP A 77 -3.86 -16.15 5.17
CA ASP A 77 -3.05 -15.60 4.07
C ASP A 77 -3.55 -14.21 3.65
N LEU A 78 -2.92 -13.63 2.62
CA LEU A 78 -3.30 -12.32 2.11
C LEU A 78 -4.75 -12.27 1.58
N VAL A 79 -5.30 -13.37 1.10
CA VAL A 79 -6.69 -13.44 0.62
C VAL A 79 -7.64 -13.34 1.80
N TYR A 80 -7.37 -14.08 2.87
CA TYR A 80 -8.09 -14.03 4.13
C TYR A 80 -8.13 -12.60 4.71
N TYR A 81 -6.98 -11.97 4.88
CA TYR A 81 -6.92 -10.61 5.44
C TYR A 81 -7.56 -9.56 4.52
N ARG A 82 -7.46 -9.74 3.20
CA ARG A 82 -8.17 -8.86 2.25
C ARG A 82 -9.69 -8.97 2.37
N ALA A 83 -10.23 -10.15 2.64
CA ALA A 83 -11.66 -10.35 2.86
C ALA A 83 -12.14 -9.60 4.12
N ILE A 84 -11.45 -9.77 5.25
CA ILE A 84 -11.75 -9.03 6.49
C ILE A 84 -11.69 -7.52 6.25
N ALA A 85 -10.63 -7.03 5.60
CA ALA A 85 -10.49 -5.59 5.31
C ALA A 85 -11.65 -5.04 4.45
N ARG A 86 -12.21 -5.85 3.53
CA ARG A 86 -13.39 -5.43 2.73
C ARG A 86 -14.60 -5.18 3.60
N GLU A 87 -14.86 -6.06 4.55
CA GLU A 87 -15.99 -5.94 5.48
C GLU A 87 -15.83 -4.70 6.36
N LEU A 88 -14.66 -4.53 6.97
CA LEU A 88 -14.35 -3.40 7.84
C LEU A 88 -14.47 -2.05 7.13
N LEU A 89 -14.12 -1.98 5.86
CA LEU A 89 -14.11 -0.76 5.04
C LEU A 89 -15.36 -0.62 4.16
N SER A 90 -16.38 -1.44 4.36
CA SER A 90 -17.61 -1.41 3.58
C SER A 90 -18.31 -0.06 3.67
N GLY A 91 -18.82 0.43 2.54
CA GLY A 91 -19.61 1.65 2.45
C GLY A 91 -18.84 2.98 2.47
N LEU A 92 -17.51 2.95 2.52
CA LEU A 92 -16.69 4.19 2.53
C LEU A 92 -16.62 4.87 1.15
N CYS A 93 -16.88 4.16 0.08
CA CYS A 93 -16.84 4.69 -1.29
C CYS A 93 -18.25 4.85 -1.87
N GLY A 94 -18.49 5.91 -2.66
CA GLY A 94 -19.76 6.15 -3.33
C GLY A 94 -20.00 5.27 -4.55
N VAL A 95 -18.94 4.78 -5.20
CA VAL A 95 -19.01 3.96 -6.43
C VAL A 95 -18.70 2.50 -6.14
N HIS A 96 -17.69 2.23 -5.30
CA HIS A 96 -17.34 0.89 -4.89
C HIS A 96 -17.72 0.69 -3.43
N PRO A 97 -18.78 -0.06 -3.11
CA PRO A 97 -19.21 -0.31 -1.73
C PRO A 97 -18.10 -0.91 -0.86
N VAL A 98 -17.19 -1.66 -1.50
CA VAL A 98 -16.03 -2.27 -0.86
C VAL A 98 -14.74 -1.80 -1.54
N CYS A 99 -13.86 -1.13 -0.80
CA CYS A 99 -12.55 -0.72 -1.30
C CYS A 99 -11.51 -1.81 -1.06
N ASP A 100 -11.22 -2.59 -2.08
CA ASP A 100 -10.23 -3.68 -2.03
C ASP A 100 -8.87 -3.31 -2.66
N GLY A 101 -8.80 -2.12 -3.28
CA GLY A 101 -7.58 -1.65 -3.98
C GLY A 101 -7.26 -2.45 -5.24
N ALA A 102 -8.23 -3.19 -5.78
CA ALA A 102 -8.05 -3.85 -7.06
C ALA A 102 -7.76 -2.83 -8.17
N ARG A 103 -6.96 -3.22 -9.17
CA ARG A 103 -6.50 -2.33 -10.24
C ARG A 103 -7.64 -1.80 -11.11
N ASP A 104 -8.63 -2.66 -11.36
CA ASP A 104 -9.83 -2.39 -12.15
C ASP A 104 -10.86 -1.53 -11.39
N ARG A 105 -10.63 -1.32 -10.09
CA ARG A 105 -11.50 -0.54 -9.20
C ARG A 105 -10.79 0.66 -8.64
N VAL A 106 -10.24 1.46 -9.51
CA VAL A 106 -9.58 2.72 -9.12
C VAL A 106 -10.63 3.65 -8.52
N CYS A 107 -10.26 4.40 -7.50
CA CYS A 107 -11.15 5.32 -6.84
C CYS A 107 -11.74 6.33 -7.82
N SER A 108 -13.05 6.46 -7.87
CA SER A 108 -13.78 7.41 -8.71
C SER A 108 -14.31 8.60 -7.92
N GLY A 109 -13.75 8.84 -6.73
CA GLY A 109 -14.02 10.06 -5.99
C GLY A 109 -14.64 9.86 -4.62
N GLN A 110 -14.90 10.98 -4.00
CA GLN A 110 -15.47 11.09 -2.66
C GLN A 110 -17.00 11.06 -2.74
N LYS A 111 -17.63 10.31 -1.84
CA LYS A 111 -19.08 10.34 -1.69
C LYS A 111 -19.52 11.69 -1.13
N TYR A 112 -20.45 12.38 -1.83
CA TYR A 112 -20.93 13.68 -1.42
C TYR A 112 -21.45 13.67 0.03
N GLY A 113 -21.08 14.70 0.79
CA GLY A 113 -21.52 14.88 2.19
C GLY A 113 -20.94 13.90 3.19
N LYS A 114 -19.97 13.07 2.80
CA LYS A 114 -19.29 12.11 3.68
C LYS A 114 -17.81 12.45 3.84
N PRO A 115 -17.21 12.10 4.97
CA PRO A 115 -15.75 12.18 5.11
C PRO A 115 -15.06 11.43 3.98
N LEU A 116 -13.89 11.91 3.57
CA LEU A 116 -13.05 11.22 2.62
C LEU A 116 -12.56 9.92 3.26
N GLY A 117 -13.10 8.79 2.86
CA GLY A 117 -12.67 7.48 3.31
C GLY A 117 -11.25 7.14 2.82
N VAL A 118 -11.06 5.97 2.24
CA VAL A 118 -9.76 5.54 1.68
C VAL A 118 -9.59 5.92 0.20
N GLY A 119 -10.52 6.67 -0.37
CA GLY A 119 -10.52 7.11 -1.76
C GLY A 119 -9.69 8.36 -2.04
N GLY A 120 -9.85 8.93 -3.24
CA GLY A 120 -9.26 10.20 -3.67
C GLY A 120 -10.17 11.39 -3.36
N ALA A 121 -9.60 12.61 -3.33
CA ALA A 121 -10.35 13.85 -3.24
C ALA A 121 -11.13 14.13 -4.54
N GLY A 122 -12.18 14.94 -4.44
CA GLY A 122 -12.96 15.40 -5.59
C GLY A 122 -13.50 14.25 -6.42
N GLN A 123 -13.10 14.18 -7.68
CA GLN A 123 -13.45 13.12 -8.62
C GLN A 123 -12.44 11.97 -8.63
N GLY A 124 -11.35 12.06 -7.86
CA GLY A 124 -10.30 11.04 -7.76
C GLY A 124 -9.29 11.06 -8.91
N ASN A 125 -9.21 12.15 -9.69
CA ASN A 125 -8.30 12.24 -10.84
C ASN A 125 -6.83 12.10 -10.42
N THR A 126 -6.41 12.73 -9.33
CA THR A 126 -5.04 12.58 -8.81
C THR A 126 -4.74 11.14 -8.36
N PHE A 127 -5.72 10.45 -7.80
CA PHE A 127 -5.56 9.03 -7.46
C PHE A 127 -5.31 8.17 -8.72
N HIS A 128 -6.06 8.44 -9.78
CA HIS A 128 -5.85 7.80 -11.10
C HIS A 128 -4.49 8.19 -11.71
N ALA A 129 -4.10 9.47 -11.61
CA ALA A 129 -2.82 9.95 -12.15
C ALA A 129 -1.63 9.18 -11.55
N ASN A 130 -1.62 8.91 -10.24
CA ASN A 130 -0.58 8.07 -9.63
C ASN A 130 -0.45 6.70 -10.28
N TYR A 131 -1.59 6.05 -10.51
CA TYR A 131 -1.61 4.74 -11.14
C TYR A 131 -1.11 4.80 -12.59
N LEU A 132 -1.66 5.70 -13.37
CA LEU A 132 -1.33 5.84 -14.78
C LEU A 132 0.15 6.22 -14.98
N ALA A 133 0.67 7.17 -14.20
CA ALA A 133 2.05 7.60 -14.28
C ALA A 133 3.04 6.44 -13.99
N LEU A 134 2.80 5.67 -12.92
CA LEU A 134 3.66 4.53 -12.58
C LEU A 134 3.61 3.43 -13.65
N HIS A 135 2.48 3.27 -14.36
CA HIS A 135 2.29 2.21 -15.35
C HIS A 135 2.77 2.59 -16.76
N LYS A 136 3.17 3.84 -17.01
CA LYS A 136 3.92 4.23 -18.21
C LYS A 136 5.28 3.53 -18.26
N TYR A 137 5.90 3.29 -17.11
CA TYR A 137 7.18 2.61 -17.04
C TYR A 137 7.01 1.09 -17.02
N LYS A 138 7.76 0.40 -17.88
CA LYS A 138 7.82 -1.07 -17.97
C LYS A 138 9.23 -1.53 -17.64
N LEU A 139 9.36 -2.72 -17.06
CA LEU A 139 10.66 -3.31 -16.73
C LEU A 139 11.22 -4.04 -17.95
N LYS A 140 12.49 -3.79 -18.26
CA LYS A 140 13.23 -4.44 -19.34
C LYS A 140 13.74 -5.80 -18.88
N GLN A 141 13.24 -6.88 -19.48
CA GLN A 141 13.69 -8.22 -19.16
C GLN A 141 15.10 -8.50 -19.72
N ARG A 142 16.01 -8.99 -18.85
CA ARG A 142 17.41 -9.32 -19.18
C ARG A 142 17.80 -10.62 -18.50
N VAL A 143 17.61 -11.76 -19.14
CA VAL A 143 17.73 -13.08 -18.50
C VAL A 143 18.89 -13.94 -19.03
N VAL A 144 19.59 -13.50 -20.07
CA VAL A 144 20.72 -14.26 -20.66
C VAL A 144 22.02 -13.82 -19.99
N LYS A 145 22.20 -14.21 -18.73
CA LYS A 145 23.39 -13.99 -17.90
C LYS A 145 23.48 -15.06 -16.82
N GLU A 146 24.59 -15.10 -16.10
CA GLU A 146 24.77 -15.95 -14.94
C GLU A 146 23.71 -15.68 -13.86
N HIS A 147 23.26 -16.76 -13.23
CA HIS A 147 22.33 -16.64 -12.10
C HIS A 147 22.98 -15.98 -10.89
N PHE A 148 22.19 -15.25 -10.13
CA PHE A 148 22.59 -14.63 -8.86
C PHE A 148 21.39 -14.52 -7.91
N GLU A 149 21.69 -14.40 -6.62
CA GLU A 149 20.73 -14.00 -5.59
C GLU A 149 20.89 -12.50 -5.34
N PRO A 150 19.83 -11.68 -5.49
CA PRO A 150 19.95 -10.23 -5.33
C PRO A 150 20.05 -9.82 -3.86
N ASP A 151 20.91 -8.84 -3.60
CA ASP A 151 20.96 -8.12 -2.33
C ASP A 151 19.99 -6.94 -2.39
N MET A 152 18.97 -6.96 -1.52
CA MET A 152 17.94 -5.93 -1.42
C MET A 152 18.15 -4.99 -0.24
N THR A 153 19.20 -5.20 0.56
CA THR A 153 19.47 -4.38 1.74
C THR A 153 19.80 -2.94 1.37
N THR A 154 19.41 -2.01 2.22
CA THR A 154 19.75 -0.58 2.08
C THR A 154 19.74 0.09 3.44
N THR A 155 20.18 1.35 3.51
CA THR A 155 20.19 2.15 4.73
C THR A 155 19.20 3.31 4.63
N VAL A 156 18.39 3.51 5.67
CA VAL A 156 17.42 4.61 5.79
C VAL A 156 17.62 5.31 7.13
N PHE A 157 17.95 6.59 7.10
CA PHE A 157 18.25 7.37 8.31
C PHE A 157 19.21 6.67 9.29
N GLY A 158 20.29 6.09 8.74
CA GLY A 158 21.32 5.37 9.52
C GLY A 158 20.93 3.97 10.02
N LYS A 159 19.75 3.47 9.66
CA LYS A 159 19.31 2.11 10.01
C LYS A 159 19.31 1.22 8.77
N GLU A 160 19.92 0.04 8.89
CA GLU A 160 19.84 -0.99 7.85
C GLU A 160 18.44 -1.58 7.79
N VAL A 161 17.93 -1.77 6.58
CA VAL A 161 16.63 -2.40 6.28
C VAL A 161 16.80 -3.47 5.21
N VAL A 162 16.00 -4.54 5.30
CA VAL A 162 16.12 -5.74 4.43
C VAL A 162 15.65 -5.53 3.00
N ALA A 163 15.01 -4.40 2.72
CA ALA A 163 14.58 -3.97 1.39
C ALA A 163 14.18 -2.48 1.43
N PRO A 164 14.27 -1.73 0.32
CA PRO A 164 13.93 -0.30 0.26
C PRO A 164 12.39 -0.06 0.27
N VAL A 165 11.68 -0.74 1.17
CA VAL A 165 10.21 -0.72 1.24
C VAL A 165 9.76 -0.38 2.65
N LEU A 166 9.01 0.71 2.78
CA LEU A 166 8.43 1.18 4.03
C LEU A 166 6.91 1.34 3.89
N GLY A 167 6.22 1.55 5.00
CA GLY A 167 4.83 1.98 4.99
C GLY A 167 4.71 3.50 4.85
N CYS A 168 3.59 3.97 4.31
CA CYS A 168 3.24 5.38 4.42
C CYS A 168 2.85 5.73 5.87
N SER A 169 3.00 6.98 6.25
CA SER A 169 2.50 7.53 7.52
C SER A 169 0.97 7.60 7.50
N MET A 170 0.30 6.59 8.01
CA MET A 170 -1.15 6.50 7.98
C MET A 170 -1.77 6.70 9.36
N SER A 171 -2.99 7.24 9.39
CA SER A 171 -3.78 7.53 10.58
C SER A 171 -5.24 7.75 10.21
N GLY A 172 -6.11 7.84 11.23
CA GLY A 172 -7.50 8.26 11.04
C GLY A 172 -8.48 7.11 10.92
N VAL A 173 -8.27 6.02 11.64
CA VAL A 173 -9.23 4.90 11.70
C VAL A 173 -10.60 5.41 12.11
N LYS A 174 -10.66 6.20 13.18
CA LYS A 174 -11.90 6.82 13.65
C LYS A 174 -12.48 7.84 12.69
N ALA A 175 -11.64 8.56 11.95
CA ALA A 175 -12.08 9.64 11.06
C ALA A 175 -12.50 9.16 9.66
N SER A 176 -11.86 8.09 9.15
CA SER A 176 -11.92 7.74 7.73
C SER A 176 -12.04 6.26 7.41
N MET A 177 -12.01 5.37 8.43
CA MET A 177 -11.96 3.91 8.24
C MET A 177 -12.99 3.18 9.11
N ASN A 178 -14.21 3.76 9.24
CA ASN A 178 -15.36 3.20 9.97
C ASN A 178 -15.14 2.98 11.47
N ASP A 179 -14.12 3.56 12.09
CA ASP A 179 -13.74 3.25 13.49
C ASP A 179 -13.58 1.74 13.73
N ALA A 180 -13.03 1.06 12.72
CA ALA A 180 -13.03 -0.40 12.62
C ALA A 180 -12.25 -1.10 13.73
N ILE A 181 -11.18 -0.45 14.22
CA ILE A 181 -10.37 -0.87 15.37
C ILE A 181 -9.86 0.36 16.12
N PRO A 182 -9.37 0.24 17.38
CA PRO A 182 -8.71 1.34 18.07
C PRO A 182 -7.51 1.89 17.27
N GLU A 183 -7.34 3.22 17.21
CA GLU A 183 -6.25 3.87 16.48
C GLU A 183 -4.87 3.39 16.98
N ALA A 184 -4.71 3.13 18.28
CA ALA A 184 -3.46 2.59 18.85
C ALA A 184 -3.12 1.20 18.31
N ASP A 185 -4.13 0.32 18.15
CA ASP A 185 -3.91 -1.03 17.61
C ASP A 185 -3.53 -0.99 16.13
N PHE A 186 -4.10 -0.05 15.39
CA PHE A 186 -3.71 0.21 14.01
C PHE A 186 -2.24 0.63 13.90
N TYR A 187 -1.79 1.55 14.75
CA TYR A 187 -0.38 1.96 14.78
C TYR A 187 0.56 0.84 15.20
N ARG A 188 0.18 0.06 16.24
CA ARG A 188 0.96 -1.14 16.64
C ARG A 188 1.12 -2.12 15.48
N GLY A 189 0.04 -2.37 14.73
CA GLY A 189 0.08 -3.23 13.55
C GLY A 189 1.10 -2.76 12.53
N LEU A 190 1.12 -1.47 12.21
CA LEU A 190 2.06 -0.89 11.26
C LEU A 190 3.52 -0.93 11.77
N LEU A 191 3.75 -0.53 13.02
CA LEU A 191 5.11 -0.44 13.58
C LEU A 191 5.73 -1.83 13.80
N ARG A 192 5.03 -2.72 14.51
CA ARG A 192 5.54 -4.08 14.80
C ARG A 192 5.69 -4.92 13.55
N GLY A 193 4.69 -4.89 12.64
CA GLY A 193 4.78 -5.66 11.41
C GLY A 193 5.91 -5.21 10.50
N ALA A 194 6.25 -3.90 10.49
CA ALA A 194 7.43 -3.39 9.80
C ALA A 194 8.73 -3.85 10.48
N GLN A 195 8.81 -3.76 11.81
CA GLN A 195 9.98 -4.19 12.58
C GLN A 195 10.25 -5.69 12.43
N GLU A 196 9.22 -6.52 12.50
CA GLU A 196 9.31 -7.97 12.31
C GLU A 196 9.77 -8.36 10.90
N PHE A 197 9.40 -7.57 9.91
CA PHE A 197 9.91 -7.73 8.54
C PHE A 197 11.39 -7.30 8.41
N GLY A 198 11.86 -6.40 9.26
CA GLY A 198 13.20 -5.80 9.18
C GLY A 198 13.23 -4.48 8.41
N THR A 199 12.15 -3.69 8.51
CA THR A 199 12.10 -2.31 8.00
C THR A 199 11.58 -1.35 9.07
N ILE A 200 11.33 -0.08 8.71
CA ILE A 200 10.89 0.96 9.64
C ILE A 200 9.41 1.25 9.39
N GLY A 201 8.60 1.19 10.45
CA GLY A 201 7.19 1.59 10.41
C GLY A 201 7.03 3.10 10.53
N LEU A 202 6.07 3.66 9.76
CA LEU A 202 5.68 5.06 9.85
C LEU A 202 4.24 5.16 10.35
N VAL A 203 3.97 6.11 11.25
CA VAL A 203 2.64 6.45 11.73
C VAL A 203 2.38 7.94 11.56
N GLY A 204 1.13 8.28 11.25
CA GLY A 204 0.71 9.68 11.14
C GLY A 204 0.01 10.16 12.42
N ASN A 205 -0.47 11.41 12.43
CA ASN A 205 -1.39 11.88 13.44
C ASN A 205 -2.73 12.31 12.83
N THR A 206 -3.77 12.33 13.65
CA THR A 206 -5.14 12.66 13.24
C THR A 206 -5.81 13.56 14.27
N ALA A 207 -6.74 14.39 13.81
CA ALA A 207 -7.52 15.27 14.71
C ALA A 207 -8.55 14.51 15.58
N ALA A 208 -8.79 13.22 15.31
CA ALA A 208 -9.82 12.43 15.96
C ALA A 208 -9.37 11.80 17.32
N VAL A 209 -8.07 11.79 17.57
CA VAL A 209 -7.43 11.29 18.80
C VAL A 209 -6.38 12.32 19.30
N PRO A 210 -5.73 12.12 20.44
CA PRO A 210 -4.59 12.95 20.85
C PRO A 210 -3.53 12.97 19.75
N ASP A 211 -3.00 14.13 19.42
CA ASP A 211 -2.09 14.32 18.28
C ASP A 211 -0.69 13.72 18.51
N HIS A 212 -0.35 13.39 19.76
CA HIS A 212 0.87 12.69 20.14
C HIS A 212 0.72 11.14 20.14
N LEU A 213 -0.50 10.58 19.96
CA LEU A 213 -0.71 9.12 20.07
C LEU A 213 0.23 8.31 19.15
N GLY A 214 0.49 8.81 17.96
CA GLY A 214 1.41 8.13 17.03
C GLY A 214 2.82 7.98 17.58
N ILE A 215 3.35 9.07 18.20
CA ILE A 215 4.68 9.01 18.77
C ILE A 215 4.72 8.21 20.08
N ASP A 216 3.62 8.17 20.85
CA ASP A 216 3.51 7.27 22.01
C ASP A 216 3.62 5.81 21.58
N MET A 217 3.06 5.45 20.42
CA MET A 217 3.18 4.09 19.91
C MET A 217 4.60 3.79 19.38
N VAL A 218 5.33 4.78 18.89
CA VAL A 218 6.77 4.64 18.59
C VAL A 218 7.57 4.37 19.86
N LYS A 219 7.29 5.09 20.96
CA LYS A 219 7.85 4.79 22.28
C LYS A 219 7.54 3.36 22.74
N GLU A 220 6.28 2.94 22.66
CA GLU A 220 5.86 1.57 22.97
C GLU A 220 6.64 0.52 22.13
N ASN A 221 7.02 0.87 20.91
CA ASN A 221 7.82 0.05 20.01
C ASN A 221 9.35 0.27 20.21
N SER A 222 9.75 0.72 21.40
CA SER A 222 11.16 0.95 21.79
C SER A 222 11.91 1.93 20.87
N GLY A 223 11.24 2.97 20.39
CA GLY A 223 11.80 3.97 19.47
C GLY A 223 11.90 3.49 18.01
N TRP A 224 11.68 2.21 17.73
CA TRP A 224 11.76 1.69 16.37
C TRP A 224 10.55 2.09 15.54
N GLY A 225 10.60 3.29 14.99
CA GLY A 225 9.52 3.87 14.18
C GLY A 225 9.76 5.34 13.86
N ILE A 226 8.90 5.87 13.02
CA ILE A 226 8.91 7.27 12.58
C ILE A 226 7.51 7.85 12.79
N ALA A 227 7.43 9.00 13.47
CA ALA A 227 6.21 9.78 13.57
C ALA A 227 6.19 10.90 12.53
N VAL A 228 5.03 11.08 11.88
CA VAL A 228 4.80 12.11 10.88
C VAL A 228 3.62 12.97 11.30
N PHE A 229 3.86 14.23 11.55
CA PHE A 229 2.89 15.17 12.08
C PHE A 229 2.24 16.00 10.98
N LYS A 230 0.96 16.35 11.14
CA LYS A 230 0.32 17.39 10.34
C LYS A 230 0.95 18.76 10.65
N PRO A 231 0.96 19.68 9.69
CA PRO A 231 1.63 20.97 9.84
C PRO A 231 0.80 21.91 10.71
N GLN A 232 0.77 21.61 12.01
CA GLN A 232 0.13 22.39 13.06
C GLN A 232 0.87 23.72 13.29
N SER A 233 0.53 24.47 14.33
CA SER A 233 1.30 25.66 14.70
C SER A 233 2.78 25.30 14.92
N GLN A 234 3.67 26.26 14.66
CA GLN A 234 5.11 26.04 14.81
C GLN A 234 5.47 25.59 16.22
N LEU A 235 4.94 26.27 17.21
CA LEU A 235 5.15 25.93 18.63
C LEU A 235 4.72 24.47 18.91
N ARG A 236 3.55 24.05 18.39
CA ARG A 236 3.07 22.68 18.64
C ARG A 236 3.95 21.63 17.95
N LEU A 237 4.49 21.93 16.78
CA LEU A 237 5.42 21.03 16.11
C LEU A 237 6.73 20.91 16.89
N LEU A 238 7.26 22.00 17.44
CA LEU A 238 8.47 21.97 18.28
C LEU A 238 8.27 21.08 19.50
N GLU A 239 7.12 21.20 20.20
CA GLU A 239 6.76 20.32 21.33
C GLU A 239 6.69 18.83 20.93
N LEU A 240 6.12 18.53 19.74
CA LEU A 240 6.03 17.16 19.23
C LEU A 240 7.40 16.62 18.80
N PHE A 241 8.29 17.47 18.32
CA PHE A 241 9.66 17.12 17.96
C PHE A 241 10.48 16.77 19.20
N GLU A 242 10.38 17.57 20.26
CA GLU A 242 11.00 17.31 21.56
C GLU A 242 10.56 15.94 22.10
N LEU A 243 9.24 15.66 22.05
CA LEU A 243 8.69 14.37 22.45
C LEU A 243 9.21 13.21 21.60
N ALA A 244 9.34 13.40 20.29
CA ALA A 244 9.86 12.39 19.37
C ALA A 244 11.36 12.10 19.62
N GLU A 245 12.14 13.10 19.98
CA GLU A 245 13.52 12.97 20.39
C GLU A 245 13.66 12.24 21.73
N GLU A 246 12.87 12.63 22.72
CA GLU A 246 12.80 11.94 24.03
C GLU A 246 12.47 10.45 23.90
N TYR A 247 11.58 10.08 22.96
CA TYR A 247 11.16 8.71 22.72
C TYR A 247 12.07 7.94 21.75
N ASP A 248 13.19 8.53 21.41
CA ASP A 248 14.23 7.94 20.54
C ASP A 248 13.71 7.48 19.16
N ALA A 249 12.77 8.24 18.57
CA ALA A 249 12.29 7.97 17.21
C ALA A 249 13.47 7.95 16.21
N ILE A 250 13.40 7.09 15.19
CA ILE A 250 14.45 6.98 14.16
C ILE A 250 14.57 8.28 13.35
N ALA A 251 13.44 8.89 13.01
CA ALA A 251 13.34 10.14 12.28
C ALA A 251 11.99 10.81 12.58
N ILE A 252 11.85 12.07 12.20
CA ILE A 252 10.63 12.85 12.39
C ILE A 252 10.19 13.43 11.04
N GLY A 253 8.90 13.31 10.72
CA GLY A 253 8.34 13.87 9.50
C GLY A 253 7.27 14.94 9.73
N VAL A 254 7.13 15.87 8.79
CA VAL A 254 5.98 16.77 8.71
C VAL A 254 5.29 16.61 7.36
N ASP A 255 3.99 16.37 7.39
CA ASP A 255 3.13 16.12 6.23
C ASP A 255 2.57 17.46 5.73
N LEU A 256 3.39 18.21 4.97
CA LEU A 256 3.13 19.62 4.60
C LEU A 256 1.84 19.79 3.79
N ASP A 257 1.47 18.84 2.94
CA ASP A 257 0.23 18.88 2.18
C ASP A 257 -1.02 18.74 3.07
N GLY A 258 -0.81 18.34 4.33
CA GLY A 258 -1.85 18.34 5.35
C GLY A 258 -2.39 19.74 5.68
N CYS A 259 -1.76 20.82 5.25
CA CYS A 259 -2.24 22.21 5.42
C CYS A 259 -3.64 22.42 4.79
N GLY A 260 -4.01 21.63 3.79
CA GLY A 260 -5.35 21.66 3.17
C GLY A 260 -6.38 20.74 3.84
N SER A 261 -6.11 20.16 5.01
CA SER A 261 -6.99 19.18 5.63
C SER A 261 -8.27 19.77 6.21
N ALA A 262 -9.39 19.57 5.53
CA ALA A 262 -10.72 19.96 6.01
C ALA A 262 -11.11 19.26 7.33
N ILE A 263 -10.63 18.04 7.59
CA ILE A 263 -10.92 17.27 8.82
C ILE A 263 -10.31 17.98 10.04
N TRP A 264 -9.08 18.45 9.94
CA TRP A 264 -8.41 19.16 11.02
C TRP A 264 -9.08 20.49 11.31
N ALA A 265 -9.40 21.28 10.27
CA ALA A 265 -10.13 22.54 10.40
C ALA A 265 -11.51 22.33 11.04
N ALA A 266 -12.27 21.34 10.61
CA ALA A 266 -13.59 21.02 11.17
C ALA A 266 -13.55 20.58 12.64
N LYS A 267 -12.41 20.11 13.15
CA LYS A 267 -12.20 19.73 14.55
C LYS A 267 -11.62 20.87 15.40
N GLY A 268 -11.54 22.10 14.86
CA GLY A 268 -10.95 23.25 15.54
C GLY A 268 -9.44 23.12 15.81
N LYS A 269 -8.75 22.26 15.08
CA LYS A 269 -7.30 22.06 15.11
C LYS A 269 -6.69 22.59 13.82
N PRO A 270 -6.30 23.88 13.75
CA PRO A 270 -5.84 24.47 12.51
C PRO A 270 -4.50 23.89 12.05
N VAL A 271 -4.33 23.79 10.74
CA VAL A 271 -3.09 23.39 10.06
C VAL A 271 -2.66 24.50 9.10
N TYR A 272 -1.35 24.63 8.87
CA TYR A 272 -0.79 25.80 8.21
C TYR A 272 0.21 25.38 7.13
N ARG A 273 0.38 26.24 6.12
CA ARG A 273 1.56 26.17 5.25
C ARG A 273 2.80 26.54 6.07
N LYS A 274 3.95 26.03 5.66
CA LYS A 274 5.23 26.31 6.29
C LYS A 274 6.14 27.08 5.34
N SER A 275 6.75 28.15 5.83
CA SER A 275 7.77 28.90 5.12
C SER A 275 9.13 28.16 5.20
N PRO A 276 10.09 28.46 4.29
CA PRO A 276 11.44 27.90 4.37
C PRO A 276 12.13 28.12 5.73
N ASN A 277 11.91 29.27 6.36
CA ASN A 277 12.47 29.54 7.70
C ASN A 277 11.86 28.63 8.78
N GLU A 278 10.55 28.37 8.72
CA GLU A 278 9.90 27.44 9.65
C GLU A 278 10.36 25.99 9.43
N LEU A 279 10.66 25.58 8.18
CA LEU A 279 11.25 24.25 7.91
C LEU A 279 12.65 24.17 8.54
N LYS A 280 13.47 25.20 8.34
CA LYS A 280 14.81 25.25 8.93
C LYS A 280 14.77 25.22 10.46
N GLU A 281 13.88 25.98 11.09
CA GLU A 281 13.70 25.99 12.54
C GLU A 281 13.36 24.59 13.09
N LEU A 282 12.50 23.84 12.39
CA LEU A 282 12.17 22.46 12.76
C LEU A 282 13.39 21.53 12.63
N VAL A 283 14.16 21.66 11.55
CA VAL A 283 15.38 20.88 11.36
C VAL A 283 16.41 21.18 12.46
N ASP A 284 16.60 22.46 12.79
CA ASP A 284 17.58 22.91 13.79
C ASP A 284 17.16 22.56 15.24
N SER A 285 15.87 22.24 15.48
CA SER A 285 15.33 21.99 16.82
C SER A 285 15.59 20.59 17.39
N THR A 286 16.12 19.67 16.61
CA THR A 286 16.31 18.26 17.01
C THR A 286 17.61 17.69 16.43
N SER A 287 18.17 16.70 17.11
CA SER A 287 19.28 15.91 16.59
C SER A 287 18.84 14.75 15.67
N LYS A 288 17.55 14.48 15.60
CA LYS A 288 16.99 13.40 14.78
C LYS A 288 16.92 13.80 13.29
N PRO A 289 17.06 12.85 12.36
CA PRO A 289 16.79 13.11 10.96
C PRO A 289 15.38 13.65 10.75
N VAL A 290 15.24 14.81 10.09
CA VAL A 290 13.94 15.42 9.75
C VAL A 290 13.68 15.29 8.26
N PHE A 291 12.44 14.99 7.87
CA PHE A 291 12.01 15.02 6.48
C PHE A 291 10.64 15.70 6.31
N PHE A 292 10.40 16.20 5.12
CA PHE A 292 9.11 16.83 4.79
C PHE A 292 8.40 16.07 3.69
N LYS A 293 7.14 15.75 3.96
CA LYS A 293 6.25 14.95 3.09
C LYS A 293 5.20 15.85 2.43
N GLY A 294 4.69 15.42 1.28
CA GLY A 294 3.66 16.15 0.53
C GLY A 294 4.26 17.06 -0.53
N ILE A 295 5.48 16.74 -0.96
CA ILE A 295 6.23 17.53 -1.95
C ILE A 295 5.89 17.02 -3.35
N MET A 296 5.46 17.95 -4.23
CA MET A 296 5.02 17.64 -5.58
C MET A 296 5.59 18.58 -6.65
N THR A 297 6.60 19.37 -6.31
CA THR A 297 7.34 20.23 -7.25
C THR A 297 8.83 20.17 -6.96
N LEU A 298 9.65 20.39 -7.98
CA LEU A 298 11.10 20.51 -7.81
C LEU A 298 11.44 21.74 -6.93
N GLU A 299 10.72 22.86 -7.09
CA GLU A 299 10.92 24.05 -6.29
C GLU A 299 10.77 23.79 -4.79
N ASP A 300 9.68 23.11 -4.38
CA ASP A 300 9.48 22.74 -2.97
C ASP A 300 10.52 21.72 -2.50
N ALA A 301 10.94 20.77 -3.37
CA ALA A 301 11.98 19.79 -3.03
C ALA A 301 13.33 20.46 -2.77
N LEU A 302 13.70 21.49 -3.56
CA LEU A 302 14.90 22.29 -3.35
C LEU A 302 14.81 23.11 -2.04
N ALA A 303 13.66 23.73 -1.77
CA ALA A 303 13.44 24.44 -0.51
C ALA A 303 13.54 23.51 0.73
N VAL A 304 13.09 22.28 0.62
CA VAL A 304 13.30 21.24 1.65
C VAL A 304 14.78 20.92 1.81
N ALA A 305 15.52 20.74 0.73
CA ALA A 305 16.96 20.48 0.79
C ALA A 305 17.72 21.65 1.42
N ASP A 306 17.39 22.89 1.06
CA ASP A 306 18.00 24.12 1.59
C ASP A 306 17.73 24.32 3.09
N SER A 307 16.66 23.75 3.64
CA SER A 307 16.38 23.76 5.08
C SER A 307 17.36 22.89 5.89
N GLY A 308 18.17 22.04 5.24
CA GLY A 308 19.04 21.05 5.90
C GLY A 308 18.33 19.75 6.27
N ALA A 309 17.14 19.49 5.73
CA ALA A 309 16.40 18.26 5.98
C ALA A 309 17.18 17.01 5.53
N ALA A 310 17.04 15.93 6.27
CA ALA A 310 17.65 14.62 5.95
C ALA A 310 16.92 13.85 4.85
N GLY A 311 15.67 14.26 4.51
CA GLY A 311 14.88 13.62 3.48
C GLY A 311 13.78 14.48 2.88
N VAL A 312 13.44 14.19 1.62
CA VAL A 312 12.26 14.71 0.92
C VAL A 312 11.33 13.55 0.60
N TYR A 313 10.04 13.70 0.92
CA TYR A 313 9.06 12.67 0.66
C TYR A 313 8.07 13.13 -0.41
N LEU A 314 8.28 12.66 -1.64
CA LEU A 314 7.43 12.94 -2.78
C LEU A 314 6.10 12.19 -2.61
N SER A 315 5.03 12.93 -2.48
CA SER A 315 3.71 12.39 -2.18
C SER A 315 2.63 13.43 -2.49
N ASN A 316 1.56 13.00 -3.13
CA ASN A 316 0.30 13.74 -3.23
C ASN A 316 -0.77 13.16 -2.28
N HIS A 317 -0.33 12.54 -1.17
CA HIS A 317 -1.21 11.91 -0.17
C HIS A 317 -2.10 10.81 -0.77
N GLY A 318 -1.64 10.15 -1.83
CA GLY A 318 -2.43 9.18 -2.56
C GLY A 318 -3.66 9.78 -3.23
N GLY A 319 -3.60 11.06 -3.65
CA GLY A 319 -4.69 11.80 -4.29
C GLY A 319 -5.76 12.27 -3.30
N ARG A 320 -5.45 12.43 -2.00
CA ARG A 320 -6.45 12.73 -0.95
C ARG A 320 -6.58 14.21 -0.58
N VAL A 321 -5.63 15.04 -0.94
CA VAL A 321 -5.60 16.46 -0.56
C VAL A 321 -5.89 17.41 -1.71
N LEU A 322 -5.42 17.12 -2.90
CA LEU A 322 -5.64 17.92 -4.11
C LEU A 322 -6.11 17.01 -5.24
N ASP A 323 -7.24 17.33 -5.86
CA ASP A 323 -7.66 16.67 -7.10
C ASP A 323 -7.10 17.40 -8.33
N ASN A 324 -7.10 16.73 -9.48
CA ASN A 324 -6.54 17.20 -10.74
C ASN A 324 -5.02 17.54 -10.68
N GLY A 325 -4.30 16.93 -9.73
CA GLY A 325 -2.84 16.98 -9.67
C GLY A 325 -2.18 15.86 -10.47
N GLN A 326 -0.88 15.98 -10.65
CA GLN A 326 -0.03 15.00 -11.34
C GLN A 326 0.25 13.77 -10.47
N GLY A 327 0.69 12.67 -11.10
CA GLY A 327 1.19 11.48 -10.42
C GLY A 327 2.57 11.70 -9.82
N VAL A 328 2.83 11.08 -8.65
CA VAL A 328 4.10 11.33 -7.91
C VAL A 328 5.34 10.97 -8.73
N VAL A 329 5.31 9.89 -9.49
CA VAL A 329 6.47 9.46 -10.28
C VAL A 329 6.77 10.37 -11.48
N GLU A 330 5.89 11.30 -11.82
CA GLU A 330 6.12 12.26 -12.91
C GLU A 330 7.16 13.32 -12.54
N ILE A 331 7.30 13.65 -11.24
CA ILE A 331 8.32 14.60 -10.75
C ILE A 331 9.59 13.92 -10.24
N LEU A 332 9.55 12.61 -10.02
CA LEU A 332 10.65 11.89 -9.38
C LEU A 332 11.97 11.98 -10.16
N PRO A 333 12.02 11.82 -11.50
CA PRO A 333 13.28 11.95 -12.24
C PRO A 333 13.94 13.32 -12.08
N ASP A 334 13.18 14.40 -12.11
CA ASP A 334 13.70 15.76 -11.99
C ASP A 334 14.25 16.02 -10.59
N VAL A 335 13.53 15.58 -9.55
CA VAL A 335 14.00 15.70 -8.16
C VAL A 335 15.23 14.82 -7.93
N ALA A 336 15.26 13.62 -8.48
CA ALA A 336 16.41 12.71 -8.35
C ALA A 336 17.65 13.27 -9.05
N ALA A 337 17.51 13.92 -10.20
CA ALA A 337 18.62 14.56 -10.91
C ALA A 337 19.34 15.61 -10.05
N GLU A 338 18.59 16.35 -9.24
CA GLU A 338 19.12 17.43 -8.41
C GLU A 338 19.55 16.97 -6.99
N LEU A 339 18.83 16.02 -6.40
CA LEU A 339 18.92 15.73 -4.95
C LEU A 339 19.42 14.35 -4.60
N LYS A 340 19.57 13.40 -5.56
CA LYS A 340 20.11 12.05 -5.28
C LYS A 340 21.49 12.12 -4.66
N GLY A 341 21.66 11.45 -3.52
CA GLY A 341 22.91 11.45 -2.74
C GLY A 341 23.12 12.69 -1.84
N LYS A 342 22.25 13.69 -1.90
CA LYS A 342 22.29 14.85 -0.99
C LYS A 342 21.38 14.65 0.22
N LEU A 343 20.23 14.00 0.03
CA LEU A 343 19.27 13.64 1.06
C LEU A 343 18.49 12.38 0.64
N THR A 344 17.74 11.79 1.56
CA THR A 344 16.93 10.59 1.27
C THR A 344 15.68 10.96 0.47
N ILE A 345 15.52 10.40 -0.74
CA ILE A 345 14.34 10.58 -1.60
C ILE A 345 13.35 9.45 -1.34
N MET A 346 12.24 9.77 -0.70
CA MET A 346 11.16 8.87 -0.31
C MET A 346 9.98 9.07 -1.27
N VAL A 347 9.31 8.01 -1.71
CA VAL A 347 8.26 8.09 -2.73
C VAL A 347 7.08 7.18 -2.39
N ASP A 348 5.85 7.68 -2.51
CA ASP A 348 4.63 6.86 -2.54
C ASP A 348 3.87 7.03 -3.87
N GLY A 349 2.60 6.65 -3.92
CA GLY A 349 1.75 6.81 -5.11
C GLY A 349 1.57 5.53 -5.91
N ALA A 350 0.50 4.81 -5.65
CA ALA A 350 0.07 3.57 -6.33
C ALA A 350 1.02 2.36 -6.22
N ILE A 351 2.06 2.41 -5.39
CA ILE A 351 3.00 1.30 -5.16
C ILE A 351 2.28 0.16 -4.41
N ARG A 352 2.31 -1.06 -4.96
CA ARG A 352 1.61 -2.23 -4.41
C ARG A 352 2.40 -3.52 -4.48
N THR A 353 3.37 -3.62 -5.37
CA THR A 353 4.14 -4.83 -5.64
C THR A 353 5.64 -4.54 -5.63
N GLY A 354 6.46 -5.57 -5.52
CA GLY A 354 7.91 -5.40 -5.65
C GLY A 354 8.34 -4.95 -7.06
N PHE A 355 7.52 -5.20 -8.08
CA PHE A 355 7.76 -4.66 -9.42
C PHE A 355 7.61 -3.13 -9.45
N ASP A 356 6.62 -2.59 -8.72
CA ASP A 356 6.44 -1.14 -8.59
C ASP A 356 7.59 -0.51 -7.79
N VAL A 357 8.03 -1.19 -6.72
CA VAL A 357 9.21 -0.78 -5.94
C VAL A 357 10.43 -0.63 -6.85
N LEU A 358 10.75 -1.65 -7.66
CA LEU A 358 11.92 -1.60 -8.54
C LEU A 358 11.84 -0.45 -9.54
N LYS A 359 10.64 -0.12 -10.04
CA LYS A 359 10.45 1.02 -10.96
C LYS A 359 10.80 2.34 -10.30
N VAL A 360 10.28 2.62 -9.08
CA VAL A 360 10.53 3.90 -8.44
C VAL A 360 11.98 4.04 -7.96
N ILE A 361 12.62 2.94 -7.55
CA ILE A 361 14.06 2.95 -7.26
C ILE A 361 14.85 3.26 -8.54
N ALA A 362 14.51 2.62 -9.67
CA ALA A 362 15.16 2.89 -10.95
C ALA A 362 14.96 4.32 -11.46
N LEU A 363 13.87 4.99 -11.06
CA LEU A 363 13.60 6.40 -11.34
C LEU A 363 14.35 7.35 -10.39
N GLY A 364 15.02 6.83 -9.36
CA GLY A 364 15.90 7.59 -8.50
C GLY A 364 15.46 7.71 -7.04
N ALA A 365 14.35 7.08 -6.62
CA ALA A 365 14.01 7.01 -5.20
C ALA A 365 15.06 6.22 -4.40
N ASP A 366 15.20 6.52 -3.10
CA ASP A 366 15.94 5.69 -2.15
C ASP A 366 15.01 4.68 -1.47
N THR A 367 13.75 5.06 -1.24
CA THR A 367 12.75 4.18 -0.64
C THR A 367 11.37 4.32 -1.29
N ALA A 368 10.67 3.20 -1.34
CA ALA A 368 9.30 3.09 -1.83
C ALA A 368 8.32 2.88 -0.68
N HIS A 369 7.23 3.65 -0.63
CA HIS A 369 6.30 3.61 0.48
C HIS A 369 4.93 3.09 0.04
N ILE A 370 4.38 2.16 0.83
CA ILE A 370 3.11 1.49 0.56
C ILE A 370 2.04 1.99 1.55
N GLY A 371 0.95 2.55 1.03
CA GLY A 371 -0.14 3.07 1.83
C GLY A 371 -1.29 2.08 2.02
N ARG A 372 -2.34 2.22 1.22
CA ARG A 372 -3.61 1.48 1.35
C ARG A 372 -3.51 -0.04 1.48
N PRO A 373 -2.60 -0.75 0.82
CA PRO A 373 -2.43 -2.17 1.08
C PRO A 373 -2.06 -2.49 2.53
N LEU A 374 -1.07 -1.79 3.10
CA LEU A 374 -0.66 -1.97 4.50
C LEU A 374 -1.71 -1.49 5.49
N LEU A 375 -2.45 -0.41 5.17
CA LEU A 375 -3.63 0.01 5.92
C LEU A 375 -4.62 -1.13 6.10
N ARG A 376 -4.97 -1.82 5.01
CA ARG A 376 -5.90 -2.94 5.05
C ARG A 376 -5.37 -4.11 5.87
N MET A 377 -4.09 -4.40 5.76
CA MET A 377 -3.46 -5.47 6.52
C MET A 377 -3.47 -5.14 8.01
N SER A 378 -3.11 -3.92 8.40
CA SER A 378 -3.13 -3.52 9.81
C SER A 378 -4.53 -3.57 10.42
N LEU A 379 -5.57 -3.13 9.68
CA LEU A 379 -6.96 -3.23 10.13
C LEU A 379 -7.43 -4.69 10.30
N ALA A 380 -7.02 -5.58 9.39
CA ALA A 380 -7.56 -6.94 9.32
C ALA A 380 -6.82 -7.96 10.18
N GLY A 381 -5.53 -7.75 10.43
CA GLY A 381 -4.70 -8.75 11.12
C GLY A 381 -3.46 -8.18 11.82
N GLY A 382 -3.41 -6.86 12.03
CA GLY A 382 -2.32 -6.23 12.80
C GLY A 382 -0.93 -6.53 12.23
N ALA A 383 0.03 -6.77 13.11
CA ALA A 383 1.43 -6.98 12.76
C ALA A 383 1.65 -8.17 11.83
N ASP A 384 1.03 -9.32 12.10
CA ASP A 384 1.18 -10.53 11.27
C ASP A 384 0.83 -10.29 9.81
N ALA A 385 -0.31 -9.62 9.55
CA ALA A 385 -0.76 -9.35 8.20
C ALA A 385 0.10 -8.29 7.50
N VAL A 386 0.58 -7.28 8.23
CA VAL A 386 1.50 -6.25 7.74
C VAL A 386 2.84 -6.88 7.35
N ASN A 387 3.44 -7.70 8.21
CA ASN A 387 4.67 -8.44 7.93
C ASN A 387 4.49 -9.37 6.71
N MET A 388 3.38 -10.10 6.65
CA MET A 388 3.06 -10.97 5.52
C MET A 388 3.02 -10.20 4.19
N TYR A 389 2.45 -8.99 4.19
CA TYR A 389 2.38 -8.16 2.98
C TYR A 389 3.77 -7.65 2.56
N TYR A 390 4.61 -7.24 3.50
CA TYR A 390 6.00 -6.88 3.21
C TYR A 390 6.78 -8.05 2.60
N ASN A 391 6.63 -9.26 3.14
CA ASN A 391 7.27 -10.45 2.59
C ASN A 391 6.78 -10.77 1.17
N TYR A 392 5.50 -10.58 0.88
CA TYR A 392 4.95 -10.69 -0.48
C TYR A 392 5.64 -9.68 -1.44
N VAL A 393 5.75 -8.41 -1.03
CA VAL A 393 6.40 -7.37 -1.84
C VAL A 393 7.89 -7.67 -2.04
N LYS A 394 8.60 -8.13 -0.99
CA LYS A 394 10.01 -8.53 -1.08
C LYS A 394 10.20 -9.68 -2.07
N GLY A 395 9.30 -10.68 -2.06
CA GLY A 395 9.33 -11.79 -3.01
C GLY A 395 9.16 -11.32 -4.47
N ASP A 396 8.27 -10.37 -4.72
CA ASP A 396 8.10 -9.76 -6.04
C ASP A 396 9.31 -8.91 -6.44
N LEU A 397 9.90 -8.14 -5.51
CA LEU A 397 11.11 -7.34 -5.75
C LEU A 397 12.29 -8.23 -6.11
N ARG A 398 12.51 -9.31 -5.36
CA ARG A 398 13.53 -10.32 -5.67
C ARG A 398 13.36 -10.85 -7.09
N ARG A 399 12.14 -11.22 -7.46
CA ARG A 399 11.83 -11.72 -8.81
C ARG A 399 12.11 -10.65 -9.88
N ALA A 400 11.69 -9.41 -9.63
CA ALA A 400 11.92 -8.29 -10.55
C ALA A 400 13.42 -8.04 -10.77
N MET A 401 14.23 -8.04 -9.71
CA MET A 401 15.67 -7.85 -9.77
C MET A 401 16.36 -8.97 -10.56
N ILE A 402 16.01 -10.23 -10.32
CA ILE A 402 16.52 -11.37 -11.11
C ILE A 402 16.19 -11.19 -12.60
N MET A 403 14.94 -10.83 -12.92
CA MET A 403 14.46 -10.72 -14.29
C MET A 403 15.02 -9.49 -15.05
N THR A 404 15.47 -8.46 -14.33
CA THR A 404 16.08 -7.25 -14.92
C THR A 404 17.61 -7.26 -14.87
N GLY A 405 18.21 -8.20 -14.12
CA GLY A 405 19.66 -8.33 -13.98
C GLY A 405 20.26 -7.42 -12.90
N CYS A 406 19.47 -6.90 -11.95
CA CYS A 406 19.93 -6.09 -10.83
C CYS A 406 20.44 -7.02 -9.70
N ARG A 407 21.74 -7.01 -9.39
CA ARG A 407 22.33 -7.79 -8.30
C ARG A 407 22.13 -7.13 -6.94
N THR A 408 22.14 -5.79 -6.94
CA THR A 408 21.93 -4.94 -5.77
C THR A 408 20.86 -3.89 -6.08
N ILE A 409 20.37 -3.21 -5.05
CA ILE A 409 19.46 -2.09 -5.21
C ILE A 409 20.12 -0.96 -6.02
N GLY A 410 21.44 -0.77 -5.89
CA GLY A 410 22.18 0.23 -6.66
C GLY A 410 22.25 -0.01 -8.16
N ASP A 411 21.99 -1.24 -8.62
CA ASP A 411 21.92 -1.56 -10.06
C ASP A 411 20.60 -1.15 -10.70
N ALA A 412 19.59 -0.81 -9.91
CA ALA A 412 18.29 -0.38 -10.40
C ALA A 412 18.35 1.09 -10.86
N THR A 413 18.76 1.28 -12.11
CA THR A 413 18.84 2.58 -12.79
C THR A 413 17.79 2.68 -13.90
N GLN A 414 17.63 3.87 -14.48
CA GLN A 414 16.69 4.09 -15.60
C GLN A 414 16.96 3.17 -16.81
N GLU A 415 18.14 2.58 -16.93
CA GLU A 415 18.48 1.63 -17.99
C GLU A 415 17.64 0.34 -17.98
N ILE A 416 17.08 -0.03 -16.83
CA ILE A 416 16.18 -1.19 -16.72
C ILE A 416 14.73 -0.84 -17.07
N LEU A 417 14.43 0.42 -17.36
CA LEU A 417 13.10 0.88 -17.69
C LEU A 417 12.91 1.02 -19.21
N ILE A 418 11.69 0.83 -19.64
CA ILE A 418 11.15 1.21 -20.95
C ILE A 418 10.04 2.22 -20.65
N SER A 419 10.17 3.42 -21.14
CA SER A 419 9.10 4.43 -21.15
C SER A 419 8.43 4.42 -22.52
N ASP A 420 7.12 4.54 -22.55
CA ASP A 420 6.35 4.77 -23.78
C ASP A 420 6.53 6.22 -24.23
#